data_9832b2f950d7ed05a244543777d10e34
#
_entry.id   9832b2f950d7ed05a244543777d10e34
#
_cell.length_a   1.000
_cell.length_b   1.000
_cell.length_c   1.000
_cell.angle_alpha   90.00
_cell.angle_beta   90.00
_cell.angle_gamma   90.00
#
_symmetry.space_group_name_H-M   'P 1'
#
loop_
_entity.id
_entity.type
_entity.pdbx_description
1 polymer ?
#
loop_
_entity_poly.entity_id
_entity_poly.type
_entity_poly.pdbx_seq_one_letter_code
_entity_poly.pdbx_strand_id
1 'polypeptide(L)'
;MGIRVGLGSDVAGGQTESIFRAMTDAIQVSKMYWRIVDKKAKPLTFEEAFHMATAGGGQFFGKVGKFEAGYEFDALVLNDEKLTHPQELSIRQRLERFAYLGGDMTGVEAKYVAGNRIL
;
A
#
# COMPACT_ATOMS: atom_id res chain seq x y z
N MET A 1 9.82 19.76 -10.20
CA MET A 1 9.64 18.69 -11.21
C MET A 1 8.60 17.72 -10.65
N GLY A 2 7.51 17.46 -11.38
CA GLY A 2 6.50 16.48 -10.97
C GLY A 2 6.87 15.07 -11.45
N ILE A 3 7.81 14.41 -10.77
CA ILE A 3 8.13 13.02 -11.05
C ILE A 3 7.03 12.14 -10.46
N ARG A 4 6.43 11.28 -11.27
CA ARG A 4 5.48 10.27 -10.82
C ARG A 4 6.24 9.07 -10.29
N VAL A 5 5.91 8.63 -9.08
CA VAL A 5 6.55 7.49 -8.43
C VAL A 5 5.50 6.47 -8.03
N GLY A 6 5.70 5.22 -8.43
CA GLY A 6 4.96 4.06 -7.94
C GLY A 6 5.83 3.20 -7.05
N LEU A 7 5.21 2.36 -6.21
CA LEU A 7 5.91 1.32 -5.47
C LEU A 7 5.96 0.03 -6.27
N GLY A 8 7.07 -0.69 -6.14
CA GLY A 8 7.26 -2.04 -6.63
C GLY A 8 7.89 -2.92 -5.55
N SER A 9 7.67 -4.21 -5.63
CA SER A 9 8.25 -5.19 -4.69
C SER A 9 9.66 -5.61 -5.07
N ASP A 10 10.05 -5.41 -6.34
CA ASP A 10 11.29 -5.93 -6.91
C ASP A 10 11.46 -7.44 -6.62
N VAL A 11 10.39 -8.19 -6.83
CA VAL A 11 10.38 -9.65 -6.59
C VAL A 11 11.58 -10.34 -7.22
N ALA A 12 12.22 -11.23 -6.49
CA ALA A 12 13.50 -11.87 -6.75
C ALA A 12 14.76 -11.01 -6.46
N GLY A 13 14.71 -9.69 -6.55
CA GLY A 13 15.73 -8.77 -6.02
C GLY A 13 15.33 -8.21 -4.67
N GLY A 14 14.04 -7.92 -4.47
CA GLY A 14 13.46 -7.52 -3.21
C GLY A 14 13.21 -8.70 -2.25
N GLN A 15 13.00 -8.38 -0.99
CA GLN A 15 12.81 -9.38 0.07
C GLN A 15 11.44 -10.08 0.07
N THR A 16 10.44 -9.53 -0.64
CA THR A 16 9.06 -10.02 -0.65
C THR A 16 8.30 -9.49 -1.86
N GLU A 17 7.29 -10.22 -2.29
CA GLU A 17 6.34 -9.78 -3.32
C GLU A 17 5.21 -8.87 -2.79
N SER A 18 5.12 -8.69 -1.48
CA SER A 18 4.06 -7.90 -0.83
C SER A 18 4.23 -6.39 -1.04
N ILE A 19 3.25 -5.77 -1.72
CA ILE A 19 3.18 -4.30 -1.84
C ILE A 19 2.85 -3.63 -0.50
N PHE A 20 2.12 -4.28 0.40
CA PHE A 20 1.92 -3.78 1.76
C PHE A 20 3.24 -3.65 2.50
N ARG A 21 4.11 -4.64 2.34
CA ARG A 21 5.46 -4.59 2.91
C ARG A 21 6.29 -3.48 2.25
N ALA A 22 6.25 -3.35 0.93
CA ALA A 22 6.94 -2.26 0.22
C ALA A 22 6.51 -0.87 0.71
N MET A 23 5.21 -0.67 1.01
CA MET A 23 4.71 0.56 1.62
C MET A 23 5.35 0.84 2.97
N THR A 24 5.36 -0.14 3.87
CA THR A 24 5.91 0.03 5.23
C THR A 24 7.40 0.25 5.19
N ASP A 25 8.14 -0.44 4.33
CA ASP A 25 9.58 -0.27 4.16
C ASP A 25 9.90 1.12 3.60
N ALA A 26 9.16 1.61 2.61
CA ALA A 26 9.33 2.96 2.07
C ALA A 26 9.14 4.04 3.16
N ILE A 27 8.11 3.90 4.01
CA ILE A 27 7.88 4.80 5.14
C ILE A 27 9.04 4.75 6.13
N GLN A 28 9.49 3.55 6.52
CA GLN A 28 10.58 3.38 7.47
C GLN A 28 11.89 3.94 6.94
N VAL A 29 12.25 3.62 5.69
CA VAL A 29 13.46 4.13 5.04
C VAL A 29 13.41 5.66 4.92
N SER A 30 12.26 6.24 4.58
CA SER A 30 12.10 7.70 4.52
C SER A 30 12.31 8.37 5.88
N LYS A 31 11.85 7.76 6.98
CA LYS A 31 12.10 8.23 8.35
C LYS A 31 13.58 8.12 8.74
N MET A 32 14.24 7.03 8.34
CA MET A 32 15.69 6.86 8.56
C MET A 32 16.49 7.90 7.78
N TYR A 33 16.15 8.14 6.50
CA TYR A 33 16.78 9.15 5.68
C TYR A 33 16.63 10.54 6.32
N TRP A 34 15.41 10.92 6.70
CA TRP A 34 15.16 12.17 7.44
C TRP A 34 15.98 12.28 8.72
N ARG A 35 16.05 11.20 9.50
CA ARG A 35 16.71 11.25 10.81
C ARG A 35 18.23 11.28 10.73
N ILE A 36 18.82 10.59 9.76
CA ILE A 36 20.26 10.32 9.71
C ILE A 36 20.96 11.15 8.63
N VAL A 37 20.31 11.32 7.46
CA VAL A 37 20.96 11.93 6.29
C VAL A 37 20.56 13.38 6.10
N ASP A 38 19.26 13.68 6.01
CA ASP A 38 18.77 15.03 5.74
C ASP A 38 17.56 15.37 6.62
N LYS A 39 17.79 16.15 7.66
CA LYS A 39 16.76 16.63 8.60
C LYS A 39 15.74 17.58 7.99
N LYS A 40 15.98 18.10 6.79
CA LYS A 40 15.02 18.93 6.04
C LYS A 40 14.09 18.10 5.18
N ALA A 41 14.42 16.83 4.93
CA ALA A 41 13.57 15.93 4.21
C ALA A 41 12.26 15.67 4.99
N LYS A 42 11.15 15.46 4.27
CA LYS A 42 9.88 15.09 4.89
C LYS A 42 9.69 13.58 4.76
N PRO A 43 9.52 12.85 5.87
CA PRO A 43 9.18 11.42 5.80
C PRO A 43 7.86 11.18 5.08
N LEU A 44 7.76 10.06 4.38
CA LEU A 44 6.50 9.61 3.77
C LEU A 44 5.43 9.34 4.84
N THR A 45 4.22 9.78 4.57
CA THR A 45 3.03 9.39 5.32
C THR A 45 2.48 8.06 4.79
N PHE A 46 1.58 7.44 5.54
CA PHE A 46 0.89 6.23 5.08
C PHE A 46 0.05 6.50 3.83
N GLU A 47 -0.62 7.64 3.76
CA GLU A 47 -1.44 8.05 2.62
C GLU A 47 -0.60 8.25 1.34
N GLU A 48 0.57 8.86 1.47
CA GLU A 48 1.51 9.02 0.35
C GLU A 48 2.00 7.66 -0.16
N ALA A 49 2.39 6.75 0.75
CA ALA A 49 2.81 5.40 0.38
C ALA A 49 1.66 4.58 -0.22
N PHE A 50 0.45 4.69 0.33
CA PHE A 50 -0.74 4.04 -0.22
C PHE A 50 -1.10 4.56 -1.62
N HIS A 51 -1.01 5.88 -1.85
CA HIS A 51 -1.18 6.45 -3.18
C HIS A 51 -0.15 5.89 -4.17
N MET A 52 1.12 5.80 -3.78
CA MET A 52 2.18 5.23 -4.62
C MET A 52 1.94 3.74 -4.94
N ALA A 53 1.34 3.00 -4.00
CA ALA A 53 1.00 1.58 -4.16
C ALA A 53 -0.25 1.33 -5.02
N THR A 54 -1.08 2.35 -5.23
CA THR A 54 -2.37 2.24 -5.91
C THR A 54 -2.44 3.18 -7.12
N ALA A 55 -3.07 4.34 -6.97
CA ALA A 55 -3.30 5.29 -8.06
C ALA A 55 -2.00 5.83 -8.69
N GLY A 56 -0.96 6.03 -7.90
CA GLY A 56 0.35 6.51 -8.39
C GLY A 56 1.02 5.52 -9.32
N GLY A 57 1.12 4.24 -8.89
CA GLY A 57 1.64 3.16 -9.71
C GLY A 57 0.73 2.80 -10.88
N GLY A 58 -0.59 2.82 -10.63
CA GLY A 58 -1.61 2.51 -11.63
C GLY A 58 -1.59 3.44 -12.87
N GLN A 59 -1.19 4.69 -12.71
CA GLN A 59 -1.12 5.65 -13.82
C GLN A 59 -0.25 5.18 -15.01
N PHE A 60 0.71 4.30 -14.76
CA PHE A 60 1.53 3.71 -15.83
C PHE A 60 0.70 2.79 -16.74
N PHE A 61 -0.28 2.10 -16.17
CA PHE A 61 -1.13 1.14 -16.88
C PHE A 61 -2.43 1.74 -17.41
N GLY A 62 -2.71 3.02 -17.14
CA GLY A 62 -3.90 3.71 -17.59
C GLY A 62 -4.91 3.99 -16.46
N LYS A 63 -6.17 3.61 -16.66
CA LYS A 63 -7.24 3.88 -15.69
C LYS A 63 -7.39 2.74 -14.68
N VAL A 64 -6.40 2.54 -13.82
CA VAL A 64 -6.38 1.54 -12.75
C VAL A 64 -5.96 2.16 -11.41
N GLY A 65 -6.16 1.44 -10.31
CA GLY A 65 -5.73 1.84 -8.97
C GLY A 65 -6.63 2.85 -8.26
N LYS A 66 -7.86 3.08 -8.75
CA LYS A 66 -8.88 3.93 -8.12
C LYS A 66 -10.27 3.32 -8.25
N PHE A 67 -11.14 3.59 -7.27
CA PHE A 67 -12.58 3.35 -7.38
C PHE A 67 -13.26 4.61 -7.91
N GLU A 68 -13.21 4.79 -9.24
CA GLU A 68 -13.75 5.94 -9.95
C GLU A 68 -14.43 5.48 -11.24
N ALA A 69 -15.50 6.14 -11.66
CA ALA A 69 -16.20 5.78 -12.88
C ALA A 69 -15.26 5.85 -14.11
N GLY A 70 -15.26 4.77 -14.89
CA GLY A 70 -14.38 4.60 -16.06
C GLY A 70 -12.98 4.07 -15.74
N TYR A 71 -12.70 3.70 -14.48
CA TYR A 71 -11.53 2.93 -14.09
C TYR A 71 -11.83 1.43 -14.07
N GLU A 72 -10.80 0.62 -14.31
CA GLU A 72 -10.88 -0.83 -14.12
C GLU A 72 -11.14 -1.13 -12.64
N PHE A 73 -11.98 -2.13 -12.39
CA PHE A 73 -12.29 -2.59 -11.03
C PHE A 73 -11.22 -3.57 -10.56
N ASP A 74 -10.11 -3.02 -10.06
CA ASP A 74 -9.04 -3.76 -9.37
C ASP A 74 -9.22 -3.57 -7.87
N ALA A 75 -9.51 -4.64 -7.14
CA ALA A 75 -9.88 -4.53 -5.73
C ALA A 75 -9.36 -5.70 -4.89
N LEU A 76 -9.08 -5.41 -3.62
CA LEU A 76 -8.83 -6.39 -2.58
C LEU A 76 -9.93 -6.31 -1.53
N VAL A 77 -10.45 -7.46 -1.10
CA VAL A 77 -11.29 -7.58 0.10
C VAL A 77 -10.38 -8.02 1.24
N LEU A 78 -10.29 -7.18 2.26
CA LEU A 78 -9.40 -7.39 3.39
C LEU A 78 -10.21 -7.71 4.66
N ASN A 79 -9.79 -8.72 5.39
CA ASN A 79 -10.31 -9.10 6.69
C ASN A 79 -9.22 -8.88 7.75
N ASP A 80 -9.50 -8.06 8.74
CA ASP A 80 -8.58 -7.75 9.83
C ASP A 80 -9.08 -8.25 11.20
N GLU A 81 -10.04 -9.16 11.24
CA GLU A 81 -10.59 -9.72 12.50
C GLU A 81 -9.51 -10.33 13.40
N LYS A 82 -8.47 -10.91 12.79
CA LYS A 82 -7.33 -11.47 13.54
C LYS A 82 -6.39 -10.42 14.11
N LEU A 83 -6.49 -9.16 13.66
CA LEU A 83 -5.67 -8.04 14.10
C LEU A 83 -6.39 -7.24 15.19
N THR A 84 -6.78 -7.92 16.27
CA THR A 84 -7.54 -7.33 17.37
C THR A 84 -6.87 -6.10 17.98
N HIS A 85 -7.67 -5.14 18.46
CA HIS A 85 -7.22 -3.94 19.14
C HIS A 85 -8.22 -3.59 20.25
N PRO A 86 -7.76 -3.14 21.43
CA PRO A 86 -8.65 -2.84 22.57
C PRO A 86 -9.52 -1.59 22.35
N GLN A 87 -9.20 -0.74 21.41
CA GLN A 87 -9.92 0.49 21.08
C GLN A 87 -10.54 0.37 19.69
N GLU A 88 -11.63 1.09 19.47
CA GLU A 88 -12.22 1.25 18.16
C GLU A 88 -11.27 2.06 17.27
N LEU A 89 -11.02 1.56 16.07
CA LEU A 89 -10.09 2.16 15.10
C LEU A 89 -10.85 2.66 13.86
N SER A 90 -10.44 3.80 13.34
CA SER A 90 -10.88 4.26 12.02
C SER A 90 -10.42 3.30 10.91
N ILE A 91 -11.10 3.33 9.75
CA ILE A 91 -10.73 2.53 8.57
C ILE A 91 -9.26 2.77 8.18
N ARG A 92 -8.81 4.03 8.20
CA ARG A 92 -7.42 4.38 7.93
C ARG A 92 -6.45 3.67 8.88
N GLN A 93 -6.73 3.70 10.19
CA GLN A 93 -5.88 3.06 11.20
C GLN A 93 -5.89 1.53 11.05
N ARG A 94 -7.05 0.95 10.73
CA ARG A 94 -7.16 -0.49 10.46
C ARG A 94 -6.31 -0.90 9.26
N LEU A 95 -6.38 -0.14 8.17
CA LEU A 95 -5.59 -0.40 6.96
C LEU A 95 -4.07 -0.25 7.21
N GLU A 96 -3.67 0.80 7.94
CA GLU A 96 -2.27 0.99 8.33
C GLU A 96 -1.76 -0.19 9.18
N ARG A 97 -2.53 -0.62 10.18
CA ARG A 97 -2.20 -1.80 10.98
C ARG A 97 -2.13 -3.06 10.14
N PHE A 98 -3.06 -3.25 9.21
CA PHE A 98 -3.05 -4.38 8.29
C PHE A 98 -1.73 -4.45 7.51
N ALA A 99 -1.27 -3.33 6.99
CA ALA A 99 0.01 -3.25 6.27
C ALA A 99 1.21 -3.56 7.18
N TYR A 100 1.27 -2.98 8.38
CA TYR A 100 2.41 -3.16 9.29
C TYR A 100 2.47 -4.53 9.98
N LEU A 101 1.34 -5.17 10.20
CA LEU A 101 1.24 -6.43 10.93
C LEU A 101 1.18 -7.66 10.02
N GLY A 102 1.41 -7.49 8.72
CA GLY A 102 1.43 -8.60 7.76
C GLY A 102 0.04 -9.20 7.50
N GLY A 103 -1.01 -8.38 7.56
CA GLY A 103 -2.39 -8.82 7.30
C GLY A 103 -2.58 -9.43 5.92
N ASP A 104 -1.79 -9.04 4.94
CA ASP A 104 -1.79 -9.56 3.58
C ASP A 104 -1.45 -11.06 3.48
N MET A 105 -0.74 -11.61 4.47
CA MET A 105 -0.43 -13.04 4.52
C MET A 105 -1.64 -13.92 4.86
N THR A 106 -2.63 -13.38 5.57
CA THR A 106 -3.77 -14.18 6.08
C THR A 106 -5.12 -13.50 5.97
N GLY A 107 -5.18 -12.24 5.61
CA GLY A 107 -6.39 -11.41 5.64
C GLY A 107 -6.88 -10.94 4.27
N VAL A 108 -6.32 -11.42 3.16
CA VAL A 108 -6.87 -11.14 1.82
C VAL A 108 -7.90 -12.21 1.49
N GLU A 109 -9.18 -11.86 1.51
CA GLU A 109 -10.30 -12.79 1.27
C GLU A 109 -10.70 -12.88 -0.20
N ALA A 110 -10.53 -11.80 -0.96
CA ALA A 110 -10.80 -11.81 -2.39
C ALA A 110 -9.92 -10.80 -3.12
N LYS A 111 -9.62 -11.13 -4.37
CA LYS A 111 -8.92 -10.27 -5.32
C LYS A 111 -9.73 -10.16 -6.60
N TYR A 112 -9.85 -8.94 -7.11
CA TYR A 112 -10.50 -8.65 -8.38
C TYR A 112 -9.50 -7.95 -9.29
N VAL A 113 -9.47 -8.36 -10.56
CA VAL A 113 -8.68 -7.72 -11.62
C VAL A 113 -9.62 -7.50 -12.81
N ALA A 114 -9.73 -6.26 -13.27
CA ALA A 114 -10.65 -5.86 -14.33
C ALA A 114 -12.08 -6.39 -14.09
N GLY A 115 -12.55 -6.34 -12.84
CA GLY A 115 -13.86 -6.83 -12.42
C GLY A 115 -13.98 -8.36 -12.24
N ASN A 116 -12.99 -9.14 -12.63
CA ASN A 116 -13.01 -10.59 -12.47
C ASN A 116 -12.40 -11.01 -11.14
N ARG A 117 -13.12 -11.84 -10.39
CA ARG A 117 -12.57 -12.43 -9.15
C ARG A 117 -11.52 -13.48 -9.50
N ILE A 118 -10.33 -13.35 -8.90
CA ILE A 118 -9.18 -14.26 -9.09
C ILE A 118 -8.76 -14.98 -7.81
N LEU A 119 -9.33 -14.59 -6.67
CA LEU A 119 -9.20 -15.25 -5.38
C LEU A 119 -10.54 -15.18 -4.64
#